data_e8075d8885cf9879f7587348f0ff811c
#
_entry.id   e8075d8885cf9879f7587348f0ff811c
#
_cell.length_a   1.000
_cell.length_b   1.000
_cell.length_c   1.000
_cell.angle_alpha   90.00
_cell.angle_beta   90.00
_cell.angle_gamma   90.00
#
_symmetry.space_group_name_H-M   'P 1'
#
loop_
_entity.id
_entity.type
_entity.pdbx_description
1 polymer ?
#
loop_
_entity_poly.entity_id
_entity_poly.type
_entity_poly.pdbx_seq_one_letter_code
_entity_poly.pdbx_strand_id
1 'polypeptide(L)'
;QKFFWFGTIMTGLFILAMATASITPYIRELGLGYVALAFAAIMLTCYKATADRFYQAIDWDLLAFFGCLFIVINMMEHALVLEAIGEFVKPILALGELAGPAVLLVVSAVASSVTDNIPLAAMLAKILGGMNLSPDSPYWWAVIFGANLGGNITPIGSASTLVAVTLIHKFKIHLSFADFVKRAVPFALIQLIFAAAYVLAFLR
;
A
#
# COMPACT_ATOMS: atom_id res chain seq x y z
N GLN A 1 2.70 33.44 8.00
CA GLN A 1 1.88 32.95 9.13
C GLN A 1 0.48 32.53 8.71
N LYS A 2 -0.28 33.34 7.91
CA LYS A 2 -1.64 33.00 7.47
C LYS A 2 -1.71 31.70 6.66
N PHE A 3 -0.76 31.48 5.73
CA PHE A 3 -0.68 30.25 4.94
C PHE A 3 -0.44 29.03 5.82
N PHE A 4 0.48 29.14 6.78
CA PHE A 4 0.81 28.04 7.69
C PHE A 4 -0.42 27.58 8.49
N TRP A 5 -1.10 28.50 9.16
CA TRP A 5 -2.30 28.16 9.95
C TRP A 5 -3.45 27.62 9.10
N PHE A 6 -3.69 28.23 7.94
CA PHE A 6 -4.70 27.73 7.01
C PHE A 6 -4.35 26.33 6.53
N GLY A 7 -3.11 26.09 6.10
CA GLY A 7 -2.67 24.77 5.66
C GLY A 7 -2.77 23.72 6.78
N THR A 8 -2.39 24.06 8.01
CA THR A 8 -2.51 23.17 9.17
C THR A 8 -3.97 22.79 9.44
N ILE A 9 -4.89 23.77 9.43
CA ILE A 9 -6.31 23.52 9.63
C ILE A 9 -6.87 22.65 8.49
N MET A 10 -6.55 22.97 7.25
CA MET A 10 -6.99 22.19 6.08
C MET A 10 -6.47 20.76 6.11
N THR A 11 -5.22 20.56 6.51
CA THR A 11 -4.65 19.22 6.68
C THR A 11 -5.36 18.45 7.79
N GLY A 12 -5.64 19.11 8.94
CA GLY A 12 -6.40 18.48 10.03
C GLY A 12 -7.82 18.09 9.59
N LEU A 13 -8.52 18.95 8.89
CA LEU A 13 -9.85 18.67 8.34
C LEU A 13 -9.80 17.56 7.28
N PHE A 14 -8.78 17.54 6.42
CA PHE A 14 -8.57 16.48 5.45
C PHE A 14 -8.39 15.12 6.14
N ILE A 15 -7.50 15.03 7.13
CA ILE A 15 -7.28 13.80 7.90
C ILE A 15 -8.58 13.35 8.58
N LEU A 16 -9.32 14.28 9.18
CA LEU A 16 -10.61 13.98 9.81
C LEU A 16 -11.63 13.46 8.78
N ALA A 17 -11.74 14.11 7.63
CA ALA A 17 -12.64 13.68 6.55
C ALA A 17 -12.27 12.29 6.03
N MET A 18 -10.98 12.00 5.86
CA MET A 18 -10.49 10.67 5.46
C MET A 18 -10.80 9.62 6.52
N ALA A 19 -10.57 9.92 7.81
CA ALA A 19 -10.83 8.99 8.92
C ALA A 19 -12.33 8.69 9.11
N THR A 20 -13.21 9.66 8.80
CA THR A 20 -14.67 9.51 8.93
C THR A 20 -15.36 9.11 7.64
N ALA A 21 -14.62 8.87 6.57
CA ALA A 21 -15.17 8.60 5.24
C ALA A 21 -16.09 7.35 5.20
N SER A 22 -15.76 6.33 5.98
CA SER A 22 -16.58 5.10 6.07
C SER A 22 -17.92 5.30 6.79
N ILE A 23 -18.02 6.32 7.66
CA ILE A 23 -19.19 6.61 8.49
C ILE A 23 -20.10 7.64 7.80
N THR A 24 -19.53 8.50 6.96
CA THR A 24 -20.25 9.60 6.29
C THR A 24 -20.81 9.13 4.96
N PRO A 25 -22.15 9.00 4.79
CA PRO A 25 -22.77 8.38 3.62
C PRO A 25 -22.31 8.97 2.28
N TYR A 26 -22.31 10.31 2.15
CA TYR A 26 -21.91 10.98 0.91
C TYR A 26 -20.43 10.81 0.57
N ILE A 27 -19.54 10.81 1.56
CA ILE A 27 -18.10 10.61 1.35
C ILE A 27 -17.81 9.16 0.96
N ARG A 28 -18.54 8.21 1.56
CA ARG A 28 -18.43 6.80 1.24
C ARG A 28 -18.78 6.51 -0.23
N GLU A 29 -19.81 7.13 -0.76
CA GLU A 29 -20.24 6.94 -2.15
C GLU A 29 -19.29 7.61 -3.15
N LEU A 30 -18.79 8.81 -2.84
CA LEU A 30 -17.88 9.57 -3.71
C LEU A 30 -16.45 9.03 -3.72
N GLY A 31 -16.04 8.36 -2.65
CA GLY A 31 -14.71 7.78 -2.49
C GLY A 31 -13.65 8.77 -2.00
N LEU A 32 -12.57 8.20 -1.48
CA LEU A 32 -11.45 8.95 -0.85
C LEU A 32 -10.73 9.87 -1.83
N GLY A 33 -10.65 9.49 -3.11
CA GLY A 33 -10.03 10.31 -4.15
C GLY A 33 -10.77 11.63 -4.37
N TYR A 34 -12.11 11.62 -4.31
CA TYR A 34 -12.90 12.83 -4.40
C TYR A 34 -12.63 13.79 -3.24
N VAL A 35 -12.53 13.28 -2.02
CA VAL A 35 -12.17 14.07 -0.84
C VAL A 35 -10.82 14.75 -1.04
N ALA A 36 -9.80 13.99 -1.48
CA ALA A 36 -8.47 14.53 -1.73
C ALA A 36 -8.50 15.64 -2.80
N LEU A 37 -9.20 15.42 -3.92
CA LEU A 37 -9.33 16.41 -4.98
C LEU A 37 -10.09 17.67 -4.51
N ALA A 38 -11.14 17.54 -3.70
CA ALA A 38 -11.87 18.67 -3.16
C ALA A 38 -10.98 19.56 -2.27
N PHE A 39 -10.23 18.97 -1.35
CA PHE A 39 -9.28 19.70 -0.51
C PHE A 39 -8.16 20.34 -1.33
N ALA A 40 -7.62 19.65 -2.34
CA ALA A 40 -6.64 20.20 -3.26
C ALA A 40 -7.21 21.40 -4.03
N ALA A 41 -8.43 21.32 -4.54
CA ALA A 41 -9.10 22.42 -5.25
C ALA A 41 -9.29 23.64 -4.34
N ILE A 42 -9.69 23.46 -3.08
CA ILE A 42 -9.81 24.54 -2.10
C ILE A 42 -8.45 25.21 -1.88
N MET A 43 -7.39 24.42 -1.66
CA MET A 43 -6.03 24.94 -1.47
C MET A 43 -5.55 25.75 -2.68
N LEU A 44 -5.73 25.22 -3.88
CA LEU A 44 -5.35 25.89 -5.13
C LEU A 44 -6.14 27.20 -5.34
N THR A 45 -7.42 27.21 -5.03
CA THR A 45 -8.27 28.40 -5.19
C THR A 45 -7.87 29.50 -4.20
N CYS A 46 -7.62 29.14 -2.94
CA CYS A 46 -7.23 30.09 -1.90
C CYS A 46 -5.82 30.64 -2.08
N TYR A 47 -4.91 29.87 -2.70
CA TYR A 47 -3.50 30.23 -2.88
C TYR A 47 -3.05 30.15 -4.34
N LYS A 48 -3.86 30.72 -5.23
CA LYS A 48 -3.65 30.74 -6.68
C LYS A 48 -2.25 31.23 -7.09
N ALA A 49 -1.68 32.20 -6.37
CA ALA A 49 -0.34 32.72 -6.65
C ALA A 49 0.80 31.70 -6.40
N THR A 50 0.52 30.59 -5.72
CA THR A 50 1.49 29.50 -5.44
C THR A 50 1.15 28.22 -6.21
N ALA A 51 0.22 28.27 -7.14
CA ALA A 51 -0.23 27.10 -7.90
C ALA A 51 0.93 26.38 -8.61
N ASP A 52 1.87 27.13 -9.20
CA ASP A 52 3.05 26.56 -9.87
C ASP A 52 3.93 25.74 -8.93
N ARG A 53 4.06 26.16 -7.66
CA ARG A 53 4.81 25.40 -6.65
C ARG A 53 4.09 24.13 -6.27
N PHE A 54 2.77 24.12 -6.21
CA PHE A 54 1.98 22.92 -5.97
C PHE A 54 2.12 21.94 -7.13
N TYR A 55 2.06 22.45 -8.37
CA TYR A 55 2.26 21.63 -9.57
C TYR A 55 3.65 20.98 -9.61
N GLN A 56 4.70 21.75 -9.26
CA GLN A 56 6.07 21.23 -9.17
C GLN A 56 6.29 20.25 -8.01
N ALA A 57 5.47 20.31 -6.96
CA ALA A 57 5.52 19.38 -5.85
C ALA A 57 4.86 18.02 -6.13
N ILE A 58 4.11 17.92 -7.24
CA ILE A 58 3.50 16.65 -7.66
C ILE A 58 4.60 15.78 -8.29
N ASP A 59 4.70 14.57 -7.80
CA ASP A 59 5.55 13.54 -8.40
C ASP A 59 4.83 12.93 -9.63
N TRP A 60 5.05 13.56 -10.79
CA TRP A 60 4.44 13.13 -12.05
C TRP A 60 4.92 11.77 -12.50
N ASP A 61 6.18 11.41 -12.20
CA ASP A 61 6.74 10.11 -12.53
C ASP A 61 6.03 9.01 -11.73
N LEU A 62 5.75 9.26 -10.46
CA LEU A 62 4.99 8.35 -9.61
C LEU A 62 3.54 8.19 -10.09
N LEU A 63 2.87 9.27 -10.50
CA LEU A 63 1.51 9.20 -11.05
C LEU A 63 1.47 8.42 -12.36
N ALA A 64 2.43 8.69 -13.26
CA ALA A 64 2.56 7.94 -14.52
C ALA A 64 2.86 6.45 -14.25
N PHE A 65 3.74 6.15 -13.29
CA PHE A 65 4.02 4.79 -12.87
C PHE A 65 2.76 4.06 -12.43
N PHE A 66 1.94 4.64 -11.54
CA PHE A 66 0.69 4.01 -11.11
C PHE A 66 -0.31 3.86 -12.27
N GLY A 67 -0.43 4.86 -13.14
CA GLY A 67 -1.27 4.76 -14.33
C GLY A 67 -0.89 3.58 -15.21
N CYS A 68 0.39 3.45 -15.54
CA CYS A 68 0.93 2.33 -16.31
C CYS A 68 0.76 0.99 -15.56
N LEU A 69 0.98 0.97 -14.26
CA LEU A 69 0.80 -0.22 -13.43
C LEU A 69 -0.62 -0.78 -13.53
N PHE A 70 -1.63 0.08 -13.37
CA PHE A 70 -3.03 -0.36 -13.46
C PHE A 70 -3.40 -0.83 -14.87
N ILE A 71 -2.81 -0.23 -15.92
CA ILE A 71 -2.98 -0.72 -17.30
C ILE A 71 -2.37 -2.12 -17.44
N VAL A 72 -1.16 -2.35 -16.93
CA VAL A 72 -0.51 -3.66 -16.98
C VAL A 72 -1.32 -4.71 -16.21
N ILE A 73 -1.79 -4.41 -14.99
CA ILE A 73 -2.62 -5.33 -14.21
C ILE A 73 -3.92 -5.66 -14.96
N ASN A 74 -4.55 -4.67 -15.57
CA ASN A 74 -5.75 -4.89 -16.38
C ASN A 74 -5.48 -5.79 -17.60
N MET A 75 -4.34 -5.57 -18.28
CA MET A 75 -3.92 -6.43 -19.39
C MET A 75 -3.65 -7.86 -18.93
N MET A 76 -3.01 -8.06 -17.77
CA MET A 76 -2.78 -9.38 -17.18
C MET A 76 -4.10 -10.09 -16.84
N GLU A 77 -5.11 -9.36 -16.37
CA GLU A 77 -6.45 -9.88 -16.11
C GLU A 77 -7.09 -10.40 -17.41
N HIS A 78 -7.09 -9.59 -18.48
CA HIS A 78 -7.64 -9.96 -19.78
C HIS A 78 -6.87 -11.09 -20.47
N ALA A 79 -5.58 -11.18 -20.23
CA ALA A 79 -4.72 -12.26 -20.72
C ALA A 79 -4.78 -13.54 -19.86
N LEU A 80 -5.67 -13.60 -18.87
CA LEU A 80 -5.84 -14.73 -17.93
C LEU A 80 -4.58 -15.07 -17.11
N VAL A 81 -3.60 -14.18 -17.08
CA VAL A 81 -2.37 -14.36 -16.29
C VAL A 81 -2.69 -14.33 -14.80
N LEU A 82 -3.59 -13.42 -14.36
CA LEU A 82 -3.99 -13.36 -12.95
C LEU A 82 -4.75 -14.62 -12.53
N GLU A 83 -5.54 -15.24 -13.42
CA GLU A 83 -6.20 -16.51 -13.16
C GLU A 83 -5.16 -17.64 -12.98
N ALA A 84 -4.16 -17.71 -13.86
CA ALA A 84 -3.06 -18.69 -13.74
C ALA A 84 -2.30 -18.52 -12.43
N ILE A 85 -2.00 -17.29 -11.99
CA ILE A 85 -1.39 -17.04 -10.68
C ILE A 85 -2.36 -17.40 -9.55
N GLY A 86 -3.65 -17.17 -9.73
CA GLY A 86 -4.70 -17.52 -8.79
C GLY A 86 -4.75 -19.03 -8.48
N GLU A 87 -4.40 -19.89 -9.46
CA GLU A 87 -4.31 -21.33 -9.23
C GLU A 87 -3.29 -21.70 -8.13
N PHE A 88 -2.24 -20.91 -7.96
CA PHE A 88 -1.29 -21.08 -6.85
C PHE A 88 -1.83 -20.56 -5.50
N VAL A 89 -2.81 -19.66 -5.53
CA VAL A 89 -3.45 -19.12 -4.31
C VAL A 89 -4.57 -20.06 -3.82
N LYS A 90 -5.27 -20.75 -4.71
CA LYS A 90 -6.37 -21.66 -4.35
C LYS A 90 -6.02 -22.70 -3.27
N PRO A 91 -4.88 -23.41 -3.33
CA PRO A 91 -4.50 -24.34 -2.28
C PRO A 91 -4.33 -23.66 -0.90
N ILE A 92 -3.88 -22.41 -0.89
CA ILE A 92 -3.73 -21.63 0.36
C ILE A 92 -5.12 -21.33 0.94
N LEU A 93 -6.10 -20.97 0.10
CA LEU A 93 -7.47 -20.74 0.54
C LEU A 93 -8.11 -22.02 1.09
N ALA A 94 -7.77 -23.18 0.50
CA ALA A 94 -8.25 -24.49 0.94
C ALA A 94 -7.75 -24.91 2.34
N LEU A 95 -6.73 -24.24 2.90
CA LEU A 95 -6.25 -24.49 4.27
C LEU A 95 -7.23 -23.95 5.35
N GLY A 96 -8.31 -23.27 4.93
CA GLY A 96 -9.33 -22.75 5.83
C GLY A 96 -8.95 -21.41 6.49
N GLU A 97 -9.87 -20.90 7.29
CA GLU A 97 -9.82 -19.54 7.83
C GLU A 97 -8.71 -19.27 8.85
N LEU A 98 -8.09 -20.31 9.40
CA LEU A 98 -7.01 -20.17 10.37
C LEU A 98 -5.63 -20.22 9.68
N ALA A 99 -5.36 -21.30 8.97
CA ALA A 99 -4.05 -21.52 8.38
C ALA A 99 -3.86 -20.75 7.07
N GLY A 100 -4.92 -20.62 6.26
CA GLY A 100 -4.87 -19.95 4.97
C GLY A 100 -4.40 -18.49 5.04
N PRO A 101 -5.01 -17.62 5.86
CA PRO A 101 -4.55 -16.23 5.99
C PRO A 101 -3.12 -16.12 6.53
N ALA A 102 -2.72 -16.97 7.48
CA ALA A 102 -1.34 -16.97 7.98
C ALA A 102 -0.32 -17.34 6.89
N VAL A 103 -0.62 -18.38 6.11
CA VAL A 103 0.24 -18.80 4.98
C VAL A 103 0.27 -17.73 3.90
N LEU A 104 -0.89 -17.15 3.54
CA LEU A 104 -0.96 -16.08 2.53
C LEU A 104 -0.18 -14.84 2.97
N LEU A 105 -0.25 -14.46 4.25
CA LEU A 105 0.52 -13.36 4.82
C LEU A 105 2.03 -13.59 4.63
N VAL A 106 2.53 -14.78 4.97
CA VAL A 106 3.95 -15.14 4.82
C VAL A 106 4.35 -15.17 3.35
N VAL A 107 3.55 -15.80 2.49
CA VAL A 107 3.83 -15.87 1.04
C VAL A 107 3.85 -14.46 0.43
N SER A 108 2.89 -13.60 0.79
CA SER A 108 2.86 -12.22 0.33
C SER A 108 4.08 -11.43 0.83
N ALA A 109 4.51 -11.67 2.07
CA ALA A 109 5.71 -11.02 2.62
C ALA A 109 6.99 -11.44 1.90
N VAL A 110 7.16 -12.73 1.63
CA VAL A 110 8.31 -13.24 0.88
C VAL A 110 8.31 -12.68 -0.54
N ALA A 111 7.17 -12.70 -1.24
CA ALA A 111 7.06 -12.13 -2.58
C ALA A 111 7.37 -10.63 -2.58
N SER A 112 6.82 -9.87 -1.61
CA SER A 112 7.04 -8.43 -1.48
C SER A 112 8.49 -8.07 -1.14
N SER A 113 9.24 -8.96 -0.54
CA SER A 113 10.65 -8.69 -0.21
C SER A 113 11.54 -8.52 -1.45
N VAL A 114 11.10 -9.01 -2.61
CA VAL A 114 11.86 -8.99 -3.88
C VAL A 114 11.12 -8.26 -5.00
N THR A 115 9.90 -7.81 -4.74
CA THR A 115 9.07 -7.02 -5.67
C THR A 115 8.57 -5.78 -4.95
N ASP A 116 8.16 -4.74 -5.70
CA ASP A 116 7.49 -3.60 -5.09
C ASP A 116 6.16 -4.04 -4.45
N ASN A 117 5.92 -3.59 -3.21
CA ASN A 117 4.76 -3.97 -2.41
C ASN A 117 3.43 -3.51 -3.01
N ILE A 118 3.38 -2.36 -3.69
CA ILE A 118 2.14 -1.79 -4.23
C ILE A 118 1.63 -2.61 -5.42
N PRO A 119 2.43 -2.89 -6.47
CA PRO A 119 2.03 -3.79 -7.55
C PRO A 119 1.58 -5.16 -7.06
N LEU A 120 2.35 -5.74 -6.14
CA LEU A 120 2.02 -7.06 -5.59
C LEU A 120 0.67 -7.06 -4.86
N ALA A 121 0.44 -6.07 -3.99
CA ALA A 121 -0.82 -5.96 -3.26
C ALA A 121 -2.01 -5.76 -4.19
N ALA A 122 -1.87 -4.90 -5.22
CA ALA A 122 -2.91 -4.66 -6.20
C ALA A 122 -3.24 -5.92 -7.03
N MET A 123 -2.22 -6.68 -7.45
CA MET A 123 -2.38 -7.93 -8.18
C MET A 123 -3.07 -8.99 -7.31
N LEU A 124 -2.61 -9.21 -6.08
CA LEU A 124 -3.21 -10.17 -5.16
C LEU A 124 -4.66 -9.78 -4.81
N ALA A 125 -4.94 -8.49 -4.62
CA ALA A 125 -6.31 -8.01 -4.39
C ALA A 125 -7.24 -8.33 -5.58
N LYS A 126 -6.77 -8.17 -6.81
CA LYS A 126 -7.52 -8.57 -8.02
C LYS A 126 -7.77 -10.06 -8.06
N ILE A 127 -6.77 -10.89 -7.76
CA ILE A 127 -6.89 -12.35 -7.72
C ILE A 127 -7.94 -12.77 -6.68
N LEU A 128 -7.83 -12.25 -5.43
CA LEU A 128 -8.79 -12.56 -4.37
C LEU A 128 -10.21 -12.09 -4.71
N GLY A 129 -10.35 -10.92 -5.36
CA GLY A 129 -11.63 -10.41 -5.83
C GLY A 129 -12.31 -11.34 -6.84
N GLY A 130 -11.54 -11.97 -7.72
CA GLY A 130 -12.03 -12.97 -8.66
C GLY A 130 -12.45 -14.31 -8.01
N MET A 131 -12.06 -14.54 -6.74
CA MET A 131 -12.38 -15.75 -6.00
C MET A 131 -13.65 -15.65 -5.13
N ASN A 132 -14.43 -14.56 -5.26
CA ASN A 132 -15.69 -14.33 -4.54
C ASN A 132 -15.58 -14.44 -3.00
N LEU A 133 -14.47 -13.99 -2.44
CA LEU A 133 -14.31 -13.93 -0.99
C LEU A 133 -15.21 -12.85 -0.36
N SER A 134 -15.70 -13.11 0.86
CA SER A 134 -16.42 -12.09 1.62
C SER A 134 -15.56 -10.82 1.80
N PRO A 135 -16.18 -9.62 1.76
CA PRO A 135 -15.47 -8.37 2.05
C PRO A 135 -14.78 -8.35 3.44
N ASP A 136 -15.34 -9.10 4.40
CA ASP A 136 -14.80 -9.19 5.77
C ASP A 136 -13.77 -10.32 5.93
N SER A 137 -13.39 -10.99 4.85
CA SER A 137 -12.47 -12.13 4.90
C SER A 137 -11.08 -11.73 5.41
N PRO A 138 -10.48 -12.50 6.35
CA PRO A 138 -9.13 -12.25 6.87
C PRO A 138 -8.04 -12.31 5.79
N TYR A 139 -8.30 -12.91 4.64
CA TYR A 139 -7.36 -12.98 3.52
C TYR A 139 -6.99 -11.60 2.96
N TRP A 140 -7.91 -10.62 3.00
CA TRP A 140 -7.62 -9.24 2.58
C TRP A 140 -6.55 -8.61 3.47
N TRP A 141 -6.68 -8.80 4.76
CA TRP A 141 -5.71 -8.29 5.74
C TRP A 141 -4.38 -9.02 5.66
N ALA A 142 -4.41 -10.33 5.37
CA ALA A 142 -3.21 -11.11 5.14
C ALA A 142 -2.38 -10.55 3.98
N VAL A 143 -3.01 -10.19 2.86
CA VAL A 143 -2.33 -9.55 1.72
C VAL A 143 -1.82 -8.16 2.10
N ILE A 144 -2.64 -7.33 2.76
CA ILE A 144 -2.26 -5.98 3.15
C ILE A 144 -1.04 -5.99 4.07
N PHE A 145 -1.08 -6.77 5.15
CA PHE A 145 0.04 -6.85 6.08
C PHE A 145 1.26 -7.55 5.46
N GLY A 146 1.04 -8.67 4.77
CA GLY A 146 2.11 -9.41 4.13
C GLY A 146 2.88 -8.57 3.12
N ALA A 147 2.18 -7.94 2.18
CA ALA A 147 2.82 -7.11 1.17
C ALA A 147 3.56 -5.90 1.78
N ASN A 148 2.92 -5.18 2.71
CA ASN A 148 3.53 -3.98 3.28
C ASN A 148 4.72 -4.31 4.21
N LEU A 149 4.60 -5.29 5.09
CA LEU A 149 5.67 -5.64 6.02
C LEU A 149 6.83 -6.36 5.31
N GLY A 150 6.50 -7.19 4.32
CA GLY A 150 7.48 -7.87 3.48
C GLY A 150 8.35 -6.91 2.68
N GLY A 151 7.77 -5.81 2.19
CA GLY A 151 8.48 -4.74 1.49
C GLY A 151 9.60 -4.08 2.31
N ASN A 152 9.62 -4.26 3.63
CA ASN A 152 10.66 -3.73 4.51
C ASN A 152 11.86 -4.68 4.68
N ILE A 153 11.80 -5.90 4.17
CA ILE A 153 12.85 -6.92 4.34
C ILE A 153 14.09 -6.60 3.52
N THR A 154 13.92 -6.06 2.31
CA THR A 154 15.04 -5.70 1.43
C THR A 154 14.99 -4.24 1.01
N PRO A 155 16.12 -3.67 0.56
CA PRO A 155 16.14 -2.28 0.04
C PRO A 155 15.26 -2.05 -1.19
N ILE A 156 14.91 -3.10 -1.92
CA ILE A 156 14.15 -3.04 -3.18
C ILE A 156 12.68 -3.45 -3.02
N GLY A 157 12.29 -3.91 -1.83
CA GLY A 157 10.92 -4.39 -1.58
C GLY A 157 9.86 -3.29 -1.48
N SER A 158 10.27 -2.02 -1.37
CA SER A 158 9.35 -0.89 -1.40
C SER A 158 10.05 0.41 -1.80
N ALA A 159 9.30 1.35 -2.37
CA ALA A 159 9.81 2.69 -2.69
C ALA A 159 10.35 3.42 -1.44
N SER A 160 9.71 3.25 -0.28
CA SER A 160 10.15 3.88 0.97
C SER A 160 11.50 3.36 1.46
N THR A 161 11.77 2.06 1.36
CA THR A 161 13.07 1.48 1.72
C THR A 161 14.17 1.93 0.76
N LEU A 162 13.85 2.02 -0.54
CA LEU A 162 14.78 2.53 -1.55
C LEU A 162 15.17 3.99 -1.26
N VAL A 163 14.20 4.85 -0.96
CA VAL A 163 14.45 6.25 -0.58
C VAL A 163 15.28 6.32 0.70
N ALA A 164 14.97 5.52 1.71
CA ALA A 164 15.72 5.49 2.96
C ALA A 164 17.20 5.12 2.72
N VAL A 165 17.48 4.09 1.94
CA VAL A 165 18.85 3.66 1.59
C VAL A 165 19.57 4.74 0.78
N THR A 166 18.88 5.37 -0.17
CA THR A 166 19.44 6.49 -0.96
C THR A 166 19.85 7.65 -0.06
N LEU A 167 19.02 8.02 0.93
CA LEU A 167 19.36 9.05 1.91
C LEU A 167 20.55 8.64 2.79
N ILE A 168 20.61 7.40 3.25
CA ILE A 168 21.74 6.88 4.04
C ILE A 168 23.04 7.04 3.25
N HIS A 169 23.06 6.64 1.97
CA HIS A 169 24.23 6.82 1.11
C HIS A 169 24.58 8.28 0.86
N LYS A 170 23.58 9.18 0.74
CA LYS A 170 23.82 10.63 0.62
C LYS A 170 24.55 11.21 1.83
N PHE A 171 24.33 10.66 3.02
CA PHE A 171 25.08 11.01 4.23
C PHE A 171 26.42 10.27 4.35
N LYS A 172 26.92 9.65 3.27
CA LYS A 172 28.20 8.91 3.19
C LYS A 172 28.28 7.75 4.19
N ILE A 173 27.15 7.20 4.61
CA ILE A 173 27.09 5.98 5.41
C ILE A 173 27.01 4.81 4.44
N HIS A 174 28.02 3.94 4.49
CA HIS A 174 28.04 2.72 3.66
C HIS A 174 27.11 1.68 4.28
N LEU A 175 26.05 1.33 3.57
CA LEU A 175 25.13 0.27 3.93
C LEU A 175 25.00 -0.67 2.74
N SER A 176 25.57 -1.87 2.86
CA SER A 176 25.43 -2.89 1.81
C SER A 176 24.02 -3.49 1.83
N PHE A 177 23.62 -4.10 0.72
CA PHE A 177 22.36 -4.86 0.64
C PHE A 177 22.25 -5.91 1.75
N ALA A 178 23.33 -6.68 1.96
CA ALA A 178 23.37 -7.73 2.97
C ALA A 178 23.25 -7.15 4.41
N ASP A 179 23.90 -6.02 4.68
CA ASP A 179 23.82 -5.37 6.00
C ASP A 179 22.42 -4.82 6.27
N PHE A 180 21.74 -4.30 5.24
CA PHE A 180 20.36 -3.90 5.36
C PHE A 180 19.48 -5.08 5.72
N VAL A 181 19.50 -6.16 4.92
CA VAL A 181 18.70 -7.37 5.11
C VAL A 181 18.95 -7.99 6.49
N LYS A 182 20.21 -8.11 6.89
CA LYS A 182 20.57 -8.64 8.22
C LYS A 182 19.94 -7.89 9.38
N ARG A 183 19.74 -6.57 9.24
CA ARG A 183 19.11 -5.73 10.26
C ARG A 183 17.58 -5.72 10.12
N ALA A 184 17.08 -5.70 8.89
CA ALA A 184 15.67 -5.62 8.59
C ALA A 184 14.89 -6.91 8.90
N VAL A 185 15.47 -8.09 8.60
CA VAL A 185 14.82 -9.39 8.80
C VAL A 185 14.31 -9.63 10.22
N PRO A 186 15.11 -9.45 11.30
CA PRO A 186 14.62 -9.68 12.66
C PRO A 186 13.44 -8.76 12.99
N PHE A 187 13.50 -7.50 12.57
CA PHE A 187 12.44 -6.53 12.79
C PHE A 187 11.17 -6.88 12.00
N ALA A 188 11.31 -7.22 10.72
CA ALA A 188 10.20 -7.65 9.88
C ALA A 188 9.54 -8.93 10.39
N LEU A 189 10.31 -9.92 10.87
CA LEU A 189 9.78 -11.14 11.45
C LEU A 189 8.92 -10.86 12.70
N ILE A 190 9.38 -9.99 13.58
CA ILE A 190 8.59 -9.58 14.76
C ILE A 190 7.27 -8.94 14.31
N GLN A 191 7.31 -8.02 13.35
CA GLN A 191 6.12 -7.36 12.81
C GLN A 191 5.16 -8.37 12.15
N LEU A 192 5.68 -9.32 11.36
CA LEU A 192 4.87 -10.35 10.72
C LEU A 192 4.20 -11.29 11.74
N ILE A 193 4.89 -11.64 12.84
CA ILE A 193 4.31 -12.43 13.93
C ILE A 193 3.15 -11.66 14.58
N PHE A 194 3.34 -10.37 14.89
CA PHE A 194 2.27 -9.54 15.45
C PHE A 194 1.10 -9.38 14.47
N ALA A 195 1.38 -9.16 13.19
CA ALA A 195 0.34 -9.04 12.16
C ALA A 195 -0.45 -10.35 12.02
N ALA A 196 0.24 -11.50 11.95
CA ALA A 196 -0.41 -12.80 11.90
C ALA A 196 -1.28 -13.05 13.13
N ALA A 197 -0.75 -12.78 14.33
CA ALA A 197 -1.52 -12.90 15.58
C ALA A 197 -2.76 -11.99 15.58
N TYR A 198 -2.63 -10.75 15.09
CA TYR A 198 -3.73 -9.80 14.98
C TYR A 198 -4.80 -10.28 13.99
N VAL A 199 -4.40 -10.68 12.78
CA VAL A 199 -5.33 -11.18 11.75
C VAL A 199 -6.10 -12.41 12.27
N LEU A 200 -5.39 -13.34 12.92
CA LEU A 200 -6.00 -14.57 13.42
C LEU A 200 -6.86 -14.38 14.67
N ALA A 201 -6.61 -13.36 15.48
CA ALA A 201 -7.35 -13.13 16.72
C ALA A 201 -8.56 -12.20 16.53
N PHE A 202 -8.47 -11.19 15.67
CA PHE A 202 -9.44 -10.09 15.62
C PHE A 202 -10.17 -9.93 14.29
N LEU A 203 -9.67 -10.52 13.20
CA LEU A 203 -10.20 -10.32 11.86
C LEU A 203 -10.78 -11.61 11.24
N ARG A 204 -11.32 -12.47 12.10
CA ARG A 204 -12.01 -13.71 11.70
C ARG A 204 -13.46 -13.45 11.35
#